data_e25395e15948b9fe2c80f09da6b798d8
#
_entry.id   e25395e15948b9fe2c80f09da6b798d8
#
_cell.length_a   1.000
_cell.length_b   1.000
_cell.length_c   1.000
_cell.angle_alpha   90.00
_cell.angle_beta   90.00
_cell.angle_gamma   90.00
#
_symmetry.space_group_name_H-M   'P 1'
#
loop_
_entity.id
_entity.type
_entity.pdbx_description
1 polymer ?
#
loop_
_entity_poly.entity_id
_entity_poly.type
_entity_poly.pdbx_seq_one_letter_code
_entity_poly.pdbx_strand_id
1 'polypeptide(L)'
;MPGGPINHHWTKSLVASPDGTKLYVGVGSNSNITENGIGAEYRRAAVLEVDAASGASRIYASGLRNPTGLQWEPQSGKLWAIVNERDEIGSDLVPDYMTSVQDRGFYGWPYSYYGQHVDVRAQPQRPDLVEKAI
;
A
#
# COMPACT_ATOMS: atom_id res chain seq x y z
N MET A 1 7.31 0.52 13.23
CA MET A 1 7.38 0.19 11.79
C MET A 1 7.58 -1.31 11.66
N PRO A 2 6.87 -2.01 10.75
CA PRO A 2 7.09 -3.42 10.54
C PRO A 2 8.52 -3.68 10.05
N GLY A 3 9.15 -4.69 10.61
CA GLY A 3 10.49 -5.15 10.28
C GLY A 3 10.54 -6.67 10.38
N GLY A 4 11.73 -7.26 10.31
CA GLY A 4 11.92 -8.70 10.44
C GLY A 4 12.97 -9.24 9.48
N PRO A 5 13.32 -10.52 9.59
CA PRO A 5 14.37 -11.13 8.78
C PRO A 5 13.96 -11.25 7.29
N ILE A 6 12.67 -11.35 7.01
CA ILE A 6 12.12 -11.35 5.65
C ILE A 6 11.49 -9.99 5.42
N ASN A 7 12.06 -9.20 4.51
CA ASN A 7 11.61 -7.84 4.21
C ASN A 7 11.92 -7.53 2.75
N HIS A 8 11.00 -7.90 1.88
CA HIS A 8 11.17 -7.76 0.43
C HIS A 8 11.34 -6.29 0.01
N HIS A 9 10.55 -5.38 0.62
CA HIS A 9 10.61 -3.94 0.36
C HIS A 9 11.16 -3.17 1.58
N TRP A 10 12.36 -2.66 1.48
CA TRP A 10 13.06 -1.98 2.59
C TRP A 10 12.74 -0.49 2.65
N THR A 11 12.63 0.13 1.48
CA THR A 11 12.38 1.57 1.35
C THR A 11 11.04 1.92 1.98
N LYS A 12 11.05 3.00 2.75
CA LYS A 12 9.88 3.61 3.33
C LYS A 12 9.82 5.04 2.85
N SER A 13 8.70 5.45 2.28
CA SER A 13 8.42 6.86 1.98
C SER A 13 7.78 7.53 3.17
N LEU A 14 8.05 8.82 3.35
CA LEU A 14 7.55 9.59 4.48
C LEU A 14 7.20 11.00 4.02
N VAL A 15 6.01 11.46 4.40
CA VAL A 15 5.58 12.86 4.19
C VAL A 15 4.77 13.33 5.39
N ALA A 16 4.94 14.59 5.79
CA ALA A 16 4.10 15.21 6.81
C ALA A 16 2.77 15.70 6.20
N SER A 17 1.71 15.75 7.01
CA SER A 17 0.51 16.48 6.63
C SER A 17 0.80 17.98 6.45
N PRO A 18 0.02 18.72 5.65
CA PRO A 18 0.22 20.15 5.43
C PRO A 18 0.23 20.98 6.72
N ASP A 19 -0.52 20.56 7.74
CA ASP A 19 -0.58 21.19 9.06
C ASP A 19 0.51 20.71 10.04
N GLY A 20 1.33 19.73 9.63
CA GLY A 20 2.42 19.18 10.45
C GLY A 20 1.97 18.28 11.60
N THR A 21 0.68 18.01 11.77
CA THR A 21 0.16 17.22 12.91
C THR A 21 0.31 15.72 12.72
N LYS A 22 0.47 15.25 11.48
CA LYS A 22 0.54 13.84 11.13
C LYS A 22 1.70 13.54 10.20
N LEU A 23 2.15 12.29 10.24
CA LEU A 23 3.12 11.73 9.29
C LEU A 23 2.44 10.57 8.54
N TYR A 24 2.66 10.51 7.23
CA TYR A 24 2.19 9.44 6.38
C TYR A 24 3.38 8.61 5.91
N VAL A 25 3.32 7.31 6.12
CA VAL A 25 4.44 6.40 5.90
C VAL A 25 4.03 5.30 4.92
N GLY A 26 4.65 5.26 3.76
CA GLY A 26 4.53 4.15 2.82
C GLY A 26 5.32 2.95 3.30
N VAL A 27 4.66 1.80 3.40
CA VAL A 27 5.27 0.54 3.82
C VAL A 27 4.97 -0.53 2.79
N GLY A 28 5.99 -0.98 2.07
CA GLY A 28 5.86 -2.04 1.08
C GLY A 28 5.54 -3.40 1.69
N SER A 29 5.04 -4.31 0.86
CA SER A 29 4.74 -5.68 1.23
C SER A 29 5.98 -6.42 1.77
N ASN A 30 5.75 -7.52 2.48
CA ASN A 30 6.81 -8.44 2.87
C ASN A 30 7.30 -9.30 1.70
N SER A 31 6.42 -9.56 0.75
CA SER A 31 6.61 -10.52 -0.34
C SER A 31 6.06 -9.99 -1.67
N ASN A 32 6.26 -10.72 -2.76
CA ASN A 32 5.70 -10.38 -4.07
C ASN A 32 4.17 -10.57 -4.09
N ILE A 33 3.67 -11.71 -3.62
CA ILE A 33 2.26 -12.10 -3.67
C ILE A 33 1.83 -12.92 -2.44
N THR A 34 2.26 -12.55 -1.25
CA THR A 34 1.95 -13.24 0.01
C THR A 34 2.58 -14.63 0.19
N GLU A 35 3.71 -14.90 -0.42
CA GLU A 35 4.44 -16.18 -0.33
C GLU A 35 4.78 -16.57 1.12
N ASN A 36 4.91 -15.59 1.99
CA ASN A 36 5.20 -15.78 3.42
C ASN A 36 3.91 -15.80 4.30
N GLY A 37 2.75 -15.88 3.65
CA GLY A 37 1.44 -15.86 4.30
C GLY A 37 0.92 -14.44 4.59
N ILE A 38 -0.41 -14.29 4.55
CA ILE A 38 -1.07 -12.98 4.73
C ILE A 38 -0.79 -12.34 6.11
N GLY A 39 -0.50 -13.14 7.13
CA GLY A 39 -0.13 -12.65 8.46
C GLY A 39 1.18 -11.86 8.46
N ALA A 40 2.13 -12.19 7.58
CA ALA A 40 3.39 -11.48 7.41
C ALA A 40 3.20 -10.07 6.81
N GLU A 41 2.03 -9.83 6.22
CA GLU A 41 1.67 -8.55 5.59
C GLU A 41 0.94 -7.58 6.55
N TYR A 42 0.80 -7.95 7.83
CA TYR A 42 0.16 -7.05 8.81
C TYR A 42 0.86 -5.69 8.84
N ARG A 43 0.10 -4.61 8.59
CA ARG A 43 0.57 -3.22 8.46
C ARG A 43 1.62 -3.01 7.35
N ARG A 44 1.59 -3.84 6.31
CA ARG A 44 2.39 -3.74 5.09
C ARG A 44 1.50 -3.57 3.87
N ALA A 45 2.09 -3.34 2.70
CA ALA A 45 1.37 -2.96 1.48
C ALA A 45 0.34 -1.84 1.77
N ALA A 46 0.80 -0.81 2.47
CA ALA A 46 -0.08 0.16 3.12
C ALA A 46 0.58 1.54 3.24
N VAL A 47 -0.27 2.54 3.37
CA VAL A 47 0.10 3.84 3.94
C VAL A 47 -0.36 3.87 5.39
N LEU A 48 0.54 4.15 6.31
CA LEU A 48 0.24 4.36 7.72
C LEU A 48 0.14 5.85 8.01
N GLU A 49 -0.86 6.23 8.82
CA GLU A 49 -0.95 7.56 9.41
C GLU A 49 -0.44 7.48 10.85
N VAL A 50 0.43 8.40 11.22
CA VAL A 50 1.04 8.49 12.55
C VAL A 50 0.78 9.90 13.11
N ASP A 51 0.23 9.99 14.30
CA ASP A 51 0.10 11.23 15.02
C ASP A 51 1.49 11.72 15.47
N ALA A 52 1.87 12.93 15.09
CA ALA A 52 3.23 13.42 15.30
C ALA A 52 3.56 13.68 16.78
N ALA A 53 2.56 13.97 17.59
CA ALA A 53 2.76 14.28 19.02
C ALA A 53 2.81 13.00 19.88
N SER A 54 1.87 12.07 19.65
CA SER A 54 1.72 10.87 20.48
C SER A 54 2.42 9.63 19.93
N GLY A 55 2.73 9.61 18.63
CA GLY A 55 3.22 8.41 17.93
C GLY A 55 2.13 7.35 17.67
N ALA A 56 0.88 7.59 18.06
CA ALA A 56 -0.23 6.69 17.78
C ALA A 56 -0.40 6.54 16.26
N SER A 57 -0.67 5.33 15.81
CA SER A 57 -0.70 5.07 14.36
C SER A 57 -1.79 4.08 13.96
N ARG A 58 -2.32 4.30 12.74
CA ARG A 58 -3.31 3.43 12.10
C ARG A 58 -2.94 3.13 10.64
N ILE A 59 -3.58 2.16 10.06
CA ILE A 59 -3.57 1.99 8.61
C ILE A 59 -4.48 3.08 8.02
N TYR A 60 -3.90 3.93 7.16
CA TYR A 60 -4.63 4.96 6.43
C TYR A 60 -5.25 4.36 5.17
N ALA A 61 -4.44 3.64 4.36
CA ALA A 61 -4.88 2.93 3.17
C ALA A 61 -4.11 1.61 3.04
N SER A 62 -4.68 0.62 2.37
CA SER A 62 -4.11 -0.72 2.21
C SER A 62 -4.22 -1.23 0.78
N GLY A 63 -3.54 -2.33 0.48
CA GLY A 63 -3.53 -2.92 -0.86
C GLY A 63 -2.66 -2.17 -1.87
N LEU A 64 -1.78 -1.31 -1.41
CA LEU A 64 -0.75 -0.62 -2.19
C LEU A 64 0.55 -1.44 -2.05
N ARG A 65 0.84 -2.33 -2.99
CA ARG A 65 1.91 -3.32 -2.84
C ARG A 65 3.21 -2.74 -2.31
N ASN A 66 3.75 -1.72 -2.96
CA ASN A 66 4.95 -1.04 -2.49
C ASN A 66 4.89 0.47 -2.78
N PRO A 67 4.32 1.27 -1.88
CA PRO A 67 4.24 2.72 -2.03
C PRO A 67 5.62 3.35 -1.81
N THR A 68 6.35 3.58 -2.89
CA THR A 68 7.74 4.05 -2.90
C THR A 68 7.88 5.57 -2.81
N GLY A 69 6.83 6.31 -3.16
CA GLY A 69 6.81 7.77 -3.09
C GLY A 69 5.46 8.27 -2.57
N LEU A 70 5.49 9.26 -1.68
CA LEU A 70 4.29 9.94 -1.16
C LEU A 70 4.48 11.44 -1.29
N GLN A 71 3.45 12.15 -1.77
CA GLN A 71 3.45 13.61 -1.85
C GLN A 71 2.04 14.18 -1.81
N TRP A 72 1.88 15.32 -1.16
CA TRP A 72 0.65 16.11 -1.23
C TRP A 72 0.61 16.89 -2.54
N GLU A 73 -0.48 16.75 -3.27
CA GLU A 73 -0.73 17.58 -4.44
C GLU A 73 -1.25 18.94 -3.95
N PRO A 74 -0.54 20.06 -4.29
CA PRO A 74 -0.76 21.34 -3.62
C PRO A 74 -2.09 22.03 -3.97
N GLN A 75 -2.70 21.71 -5.11
CA GLN A 75 -3.96 22.35 -5.53
C GLN A 75 -5.19 21.67 -4.93
N SER A 76 -5.22 20.34 -4.96
CA SER A 76 -6.35 19.56 -4.44
C SER A 76 -6.21 19.16 -2.98
N GLY A 77 -5.00 19.25 -2.43
CA GLY A 77 -4.69 18.79 -1.08
C GLY A 77 -4.81 17.27 -0.91
N LYS A 78 -4.80 16.50 -1.99
CA LYS A 78 -4.84 15.03 -1.94
C LYS A 78 -3.45 14.45 -1.74
N LEU A 79 -3.37 13.39 -0.94
CA LEU A 79 -2.16 12.59 -0.86
C LEU A 79 -2.07 11.69 -2.10
N TRP A 80 -0.92 11.69 -2.76
CA TRP A 80 -0.63 10.83 -3.90
C TRP A 80 0.48 9.85 -3.55
N ALA A 81 0.40 8.65 -4.14
CA ALA A 81 1.41 7.62 -4.02
C ALA A 81 1.86 7.13 -5.39
N ILE A 82 3.16 6.83 -5.49
CA ILE A 82 3.72 6.00 -6.56
C ILE A 82 3.84 4.60 -6.00
N VAL A 83 3.28 3.62 -6.70
CA VAL A 83 3.21 2.23 -6.27
C VAL A 83 3.94 1.34 -7.26
N ASN A 84 4.91 0.60 -6.74
CA ASN A 84 5.59 -0.44 -7.49
C ASN A 84 4.82 -1.75 -7.32
N GLU A 85 4.35 -2.29 -8.43
CA GLU A 85 3.43 -3.43 -8.46
C GLU A 85 4.12 -4.79 -8.49
N ARG A 86 3.30 -5.86 -8.51
CA ARG A 86 3.80 -7.23 -8.41
C ARG A 86 4.37 -7.73 -9.73
N ASP A 87 5.36 -8.59 -9.59
CA ASP A 87 6.02 -9.28 -10.68
C ASP A 87 5.32 -10.60 -11.07
N GLU A 88 5.76 -11.21 -12.17
CA GLU A 88 5.43 -12.58 -12.58
C GLU A 88 3.99 -12.83 -13.08
N ILE A 89 3.28 -11.81 -13.57
CA ILE A 89 2.05 -12.00 -14.36
C ILE A 89 2.37 -12.06 -15.87
N GLY A 90 3.37 -11.30 -16.30
CA GLY A 90 3.79 -11.24 -17.70
C GLY A 90 4.78 -10.10 -17.92
N SER A 91 5.21 -9.91 -19.17
CA SER A 91 6.16 -8.86 -19.53
C SER A 91 5.60 -7.44 -19.32
N ASP A 92 4.31 -7.27 -19.48
CA ASP A 92 3.62 -5.97 -19.47
C ASP A 92 2.62 -5.82 -18.31
N LEU A 93 2.54 -6.80 -17.41
CA LEU A 93 1.66 -6.82 -16.24
C LEU A 93 2.44 -7.19 -14.96
N VAL A 94 2.20 -6.48 -13.87
CA VAL A 94 1.33 -5.31 -13.65
C VAL A 94 2.23 -4.08 -13.69
N PRO A 95 1.96 -3.07 -14.52
CA PRO A 95 2.80 -1.88 -14.52
C PRO A 95 2.65 -1.12 -13.21
N ASP A 96 3.72 -0.44 -12.81
CA ASP A 96 3.71 0.52 -11.73
C ASP A 96 2.70 1.64 -12.00
N TYR A 97 2.12 2.19 -10.95
CA TYR A 97 1.11 3.23 -11.12
C TYR A 97 1.24 4.36 -10.10
N MET A 98 0.55 5.46 -10.39
CA MET A 98 0.38 6.59 -9.49
C MET A 98 -1.10 6.80 -9.21
N THR A 99 -1.45 7.01 -7.94
CA THR A 99 -2.85 7.19 -7.51
C THR A 99 -2.98 8.16 -6.36
N SER A 100 -4.18 8.77 -6.23
CA SER A 100 -4.53 9.51 -5.02
C SER A 100 -4.94 8.53 -3.91
N VAL A 101 -4.39 8.73 -2.71
CA VAL A 101 -4.60 7.83 -1.58
C VAL A 101 -5.77 8.34 -0.73
N GLN A 102 -6.81 7.51 -0.60
CA GLN A 102 -8.02 7.83 0.16
C GLN A 102 -7.96 7.18 1.56
N ASP A 103 -8.47 7.89 2.56
CA ASP A 103 -8.60 7.33 3.91
C ASP A 103 -9.48 6.09 3.90
N ARG A 104 -8.97 5.00 4.49
CA ARG A 104 -9.57 3.65 4.49
C ARG A 104 -9.73 3.01 3.12
N GLY A 105 -9.08 3.57 2.08
CA GLY A 105 -9.09 2.99 0.74
C GLY A 105 -8.36 1.64 0.68
N PHE A 106 -8.85 0.75 -0.18
CA PHE A 106 -8.21 -0.51 -0.51
C PHE A 106 -7.85 -0.52 -2.00
N TYR A 107 -6.60 -0.83 -2.34
CA TYR A 107 -6.05 -0.68 -3.70
C TYR A 107 -5.74 -2.02 -4.38
N GLY A 108 -6.29 -3.11 -3.86
CA GLY A 108 -6.36 -4.40 -4.53
C GLY A 108 -5.35 -5.43 -4.05
N TRP A 109 -4.06 -5.08 -3.95
CA TRP A 109 -3.05 -6.07 -3.57
C TRP A 109 -3.35 -6.74 -2.22
N PRO A 110 -3.22 -8.07 -2.08
CA PRO A 110 -2.74 -9.04 -3.05
C PRO A 110 -3.81 -9.66 -3.95
N TYR A 111 -5.08 -9.31 -3.77
CA TYR A 111 -6.23 -10.04 -4.35
C TYR A 111 -6.62 -9.54 -5.74
N SER A 112 -6.28 -8.31 -6.07
CA SER A 112 -6.53 -7.72 -7.37
C SER A 112 -5.49 -6.67 -7.72
N TYR A 113 -5.45 -6.28 -8.98
CA TYR A 113 -4.62 -5.21 -9.52
C TYR A 113 -5.48 -4.31 -10.43
N TYR A 114 -5.06 -3.06 -10.62
CA TYR A 114 -5.85 -2.07 -11.37
C TYR A 114 -7.34 -2.13 -11.02
N GLY A 115 -7.65 -1.86 -9.77
CA GLY A 115 -8.99 -1.99 -9.24
C GLY A 115 -9.38 -3.46 -9.08
N GLN A 116 -10.33 -3.95 -9.87
CA GLN A 116 -11.00 -5.22 -9.64
C GLN A 116 -10.52 -6.38 -10.53
N HIS A 117 -9.38 -6.26 -11.20
CA HIS A 117 -8.79 -7.37 -11.94
C HIS A 117 -8.21 -8.40 -10.97
N VAL A 118 -8.90 -9.54 -10.83
CA VAL A 118 -8.57 -10.57 -9.83
C VAL A 118 -7.18 -11.17 -10.08
N ASP A 119 -6.34 -11.18 -9.05
CA ASP A 119 -5.12 -12.00 -9.03
C ASP A 119 -5.44 -13.38 -8.45
N VAL A 120 -5.50 -14.39 -9.30
CA VAL A 120 -5.89 -15.75 -8.94
C VAL A 120 -4.84 -16.48 -8.06
N ARG A 121 -3.63 -15.95 -7.96
CA ARG A 121 -2.54 -16.55 -7.16
C ARG A 121 -2.66 -16.25 -5.68
N ALA A 122 -3.29 -15.14 -5.30
CA ALA A 122 -3.51 -14.80 -3.90
C ALA A 122 -4.55 -15.73 -3.26
N GLN A 123 -4.18 -16.41 -2.20
CA GLN A 123 -5.06 -17.37 -1.51
C GLN A 123 -5.09 -17.13 0.00
N PRO A 124 -6.27 -17.30 0.64
CA PRO A 124 -7.60 -17.50 0.02
C PRO A 124 -8.07 -16.25 -0.72
N GLN A 125 -8.90 -16.43 -1.74
CA GLN A 125 -9.50 -15.31 -2.47
C GLN A 125 -10.43 -14.50 -1.56
N ARG A 126 -10.50 -13.18 -1.79
CA ARG A 126 -11.32 -12.25 -1.02
C ARG A 126 -12.17 -11.37 -1.96
N PRO A 127 -13.21 -11.94 -2.59
CA PRO A 127 -14.08 -11.19 -3.50
C PRO A 127 -14.72 -9.97 -2.82
N ASP A 128 -15.01 -10.05 -1.52
CA ASP A 128 -15.50 -8.94 -0.70
C ASP A 128 -14.56 -7.73 -0.63
N LEU A 129 -13.25 -7.95 -0.77
CA LEU A 129 -12.25 -6.89 -0.87
C LEU A 129 -12.05 -6.43 -2.31
N VAL A 130 -12.06 -7.37 -3.26
CA VAL A 130 -11.91 -7.04 -4.70
C VAL A 130 -13.01 -6.08 -5.15
N GLU A 131 -14.25 -6.29 -4.75
CA GLU A 131 -15.38 -5.40 -5.05
C GLU A 131 -15.18 -3.95 -4.54
N LYS A 132 -14.35 -3.76 -3.53
CA LYS A 132 -14.06 -2.45 -2.93
C LYS A 132 -12.76 -1.83 -3.42
N ALA A 133 -12.02 -2.54 -4.27
CA ALA A 133 -10.74 -2.06 -4.77
C ALA A 133 -10.92 -0.83 -5.67
N ILE A 134 -10.10 0.19 -5.39
CA ILE A 134 -10.05 1.48 -6.08
C ILE A 134 -9.14 1.37 -7.30
#